data_7759121ce264a7b22af5e37e4e3b95de
#
_entry.id   7759121ce264a7b22af5e37e4e3b95de
#
_cell.length_a   1.000
_cell.length_b   1.000
_cell.length_c   1.000
_cell.angle_alpha   90.00
_cell.angle_beta   90.00
_cell.angle_gamma   90.00
#
_symmetry.space_group_name_H-M   'P 1'
#
loop_
_entity.id
_entity.type
_entity.pdbx_description
1 polymer ?
#
loop_
_entity_poly.entity_id
_entity_poly.type
_entity_poly.pdbx_seq_one_letter_code
_entity_poly.pdbx_strand_id
1 'polypeptide(L)'
;MRLRFAAEIEGPCMRCLKPASRRFEVETREVSIPGEGEELDSPYVESEVLSLDAWARDTLALALGQSVLCHPDCAGLCPECGVDLNLAPEDHHHERTRDPRWAKLAELKLEDW
;
A
#
# COMPACT_ATOMS: atom_id res chain seq x y z
N MET A 1 7.25 -1.54 -25.92
CA MET A 1 6.89 -2.90 -25.43
C MET A 1 5.64 -2.80 -24.58
N ARG A 2 4.90 -3.90 -24.37
CA ARG A 2 3.69 -3.97 -23.53
C ARG A 2 3.69 -5.25 -22.72
N LEU A 3 3.50 -5.13 -21.42
CA LEU A 3 3.45 -6.27 -20.49
C LEU A 3 2.09 -6.31 -19.80
N ARG A 4 1.48 -7.50 -19.75
CA ARG A 4 0.27 -7.77 -18.99
C ARG A 4 0.43 -9.05 -18.21
N PHE A 5 0.09 -9.03 -16.93
CA PHE A 5 0.09 -10.22 -16.08
C PHE A 5 -0.85 -10.04 -14.91
N ALA A 6 -1.16 -11.15 -14.25
CA ALA A 6 -1.84 -11.14 -12.96
C ALA A 6 -0.90 -11.70 -11.90
N ALA A 7 -0.95 -11.11 -10.70
CA ALA A 7 -0.21 -11.56 -9.54
C ALA A 7 -1.15 -11.64 -8.33
N GLU A 8 -0.89 -12.57 -7.43
CA GLU A 8 -1.57 -12.67 -6.15
C GLU A 8 -0.53 -12.53 -5.04
N ILE A 9 -0.84 -11.70 -4.06
CA ILE A 9 0.01 -11.46 -2.91
C ILE A 9 -0.75 -11.89 -1.67
N GLU A 10 -0.11 -12.76 -0.91
CA GLU A 10 -0.62 -13.25 0.36
C GLU A 10 0.25 -12.74 1.50
N GLY A 11 -0.38 -12.42 2.62
CA GLY A 11 0.33 -11.93 3.79
C GLY A 11 -0.62 -11.59 4.93
N PRO A 12 -0.11 -11.08 6.05
CA PRO A 12 -0.96 -10.59 7.12
C PRO A 12 -1.66 -9.29 6.70
N CYS A 13 -2.93 -9.17 7.06
CA CYS A 13 -3.66 -7.91 6.97
C CYS A 13 -2.94 -6.82 7.77
N MET A 14 -2.67 -5.67 7.17
CA MET A 14 -1.94 -4.59 7.82
C MET A 14 -2.70 -3.93 8.99
N ARG A 15 -4.00 -4.23 9.14
CA ARG A 15 -4.83 -3.69 10.23
C ARG A 15 -5.10 -4.70 11.34
N CYS A 16 -5.47 -5.95 11.01
CA CYS A 16 -5.89 -6.94 12.02
C CYS A 16 -4.98 -8.17 12.11
N LEU A 17 -3.92 -8.23 11.31
CA LEU A 17 -2.90 -9.28 11.27
C LEU A 17 -3.41 -10.67 10.83
N LYS A 18 -4.69 -10.81 10.53
CA LYS A 18 -5.24 -12.06 9.98
C LYS A 18 -4.75 -12.29 8.56
N PRO A 19 -4.75 -13.54 8.07
CA PRO A 19 -4.40 -13.82 6.67
C PRO A 19 -5.23 -12.98 5.71
N ALA A 20 -4.58 -12.42 4.71
CA ALA A 20 -5.19 -11.65 3.65
C ALA A 20 -4.52 -11.98 2.34
N SER A 21 -5.28 -11.97 1.24
CA SER A 21 -4.74 -12.06 -0.11
C SER A 21 -5.32 -10.95 -0.97
N ARG A 22 -4.56 -10.54 -1.97
CA ARG A 22 -5.00 -9.57 -2.96
C ARG A 22 -4.47 -9.91 -4.33
N ARG A 23 -5.38 -9.96 -5.31
CA ARG A 23 -5.05 -10.13 -6.72
C ARG A 23 -4.87 -8.77 -7.38
N PHE A 24 -3.84 -8.67 -8.20
CA PHE A 24 -3.51 -7.52 -9.04
C PHE A 24 -3.52 -7.92 -10.50
N GLU A 25 -4.14 -7.12 -11.32
CA GLU A 25 -4.00 -7.18 -12.78
C GLU A 25 -3.16 -5.97 -13.19
N VAL A 26 -2.01 -6.27 -13.77
CA VAL A 26 -0.99 -5.28 -14.09
C VAL A 26 -0.89 -5.17 -15.60
N GLU A 27 -0.98 -3.95 -16.10
CA GLU A 27 -0.69 -3.60 -17.47
C GLU A 27 0.28 -2.42 -17.47
N THR A 28 1.39 -2.57 -18.18
CA THR A 28 2.40 -1.54 -18.31
C THR A 28 2.91 -1.44 -19.75
N ARG A 29 3.46 -0.29 -20.08
CA ARG A 29 4.12 -0.02 -21.36
C ARG A 29 5.50 0.55 -21.10
N GLU A 30 6.45 0.10 -21.89
CA GLU A 30 7.83 0.56 -21.88
C GLU A 30 8.26 0.94 -23.30
N VAL A 31 8.99 2.02 -23.40
CA VAL A 31 9.57 2.50 -24.65
C VAL A 31 11.08 2.46 -24.51
N SER A 32 11.74 1.88 -25.48
CA SER A 32 13.21 1.91 -25.60
C SER A 32 13.55 2.24 -27.04
N ILE A 33 14.32 3.29 -27.25
CA ILE A 33 14.77 3.74 -28.59
C ILE A 33 16.29 3.77 -28.58
N PRO A 34 16.94 2.74 -29.12
CA PRO A 34 18.41 2.66 -29.14
C PRO A 34 19.01 3.87 -29.86
N GLY A 35 19.99 4.53 -29.27
CA GLY A 35 20.81 5.57 -29.89
C GLY A 35 20.28 7.01 -29.81
N GLU A 36 19.14 7.27 -29.21
CA GLU A 36 18.60 8.64 -29.06
C GLU A 36 18.86 9.30 -27.69
N GLY A 37 19.76 8.73 -26.88
CA GLY A 37 20.18 9.26 -25.58
C GLY A 37 19.69 8.42 -24.41
N GLU A 38 20.35 8.55 -23.26
CA GLU A 38 20.11 7.75 -22.06
C GLU A 38 18.66 7.89 -21.51
N GLU A 39 17.98 9.00 -21.84
CA GLU A 39 16.60 9.25 -21.35
C GLU A 39 15.54 8.38 -22.04
N LEU A 40 15.87 7.79 -23.20
CA LEU A 40 14.95 6.94 -23.97
C LEU A 40 15.34 5.46 -23.93
N ASP A 41 16.38 5.12 -23.18
CA ASP A 41 16.77 3.73 -22.96
C ASP A 41 16.00 3.13 -21.79
N SER A 42 15.38 1.98 -22.04
CA SER A 42 14.69 1.25 -20.97
C SER A 42 15.70 0.58 -20.03
N PRO A 43 15.56 0.72 -18.70
CA PRO A 43 16.44 0.06 -17.73
C PRO A 43 16.31 -1.48 -17.75
N TYR A 44 15.31 -1.99 -18.46
CA TYR A 44 15.05 -3.43 -18.58
C TYR A 44 15.62 -4.03 -19.86
N VAL A 45 16.26 -3.24 -20.72
CA VAL A 45 16.86 -3.72 -21.98
C VAL A 45 18.35 -3.48 -21.94
N GLU A 46 19.12 -4.55 -21.95
CA GLU A 46 20.58 -4.52 -22.02
C GLU A 46 21.05 -5.36 -23.22
N SER A 47 21.88 -4.78 -24.09
CA SER A 47 22.40 -5.47 -25.27
C SER A 47 21.31 -6.19 -26.09
N GLU A 48 20.20 -5.50 -26.35
CA GLU A 48 19.02 -6.03 -27.07
C GLU A 48 18.27 -7.18 -26.36
N VAL A 49 18.61 -7.48 -25.10
CA VAL A 49 17.96 -8.51 -24.29
C VAL A 49 17.04 -7.84 -23.25
N LEU A 50 15.77 -8.23 -23.26
CA LEU A 50 14.78 -7.75 -22.29
C LEU A 50 14.81 -8.60 -21.01
N SER A 51 15.04 -7.97 -19.86
CA SER A 51 14.87 -8.56 -18.53
C SER A 51 13.40 -8.47 -18.10
N LEU A 52 12.61 -9.46 -18.53
CA LEU A 52 11.17 -9.49 -18.29
C LEU A 52 10.81 -9.63 -16.82
N ASP A 53 11.57 -10.38 -16.05
CA ASP A 53 11.39 -10.59 -14.62
C ASP A 53 11.65 -9.31 -13.81
N ALA A 54 12.69 -8.56 -14.15
CA ALA A 54 12.97 -7.27 -13.52
C ALA A 54 11.84 -6.27 -13.80
N TRP A 55 11.42 -6.16 -15.07
CA TRP A 55 10.31 -5.28 -15.45
C TRP A 55 8.99 -5.66 -14.78
N ALA A 56 8.65 -6.95 -14.74
CA ALA A 56 7.44 -7.44 -14.08
C ALA A 56 7.46 -7.17 -12.56
N ARG A 57 8.59 -7.43 -11.90
CA ARG A 57 8.76 -7.19 -10.46
C ARG A 57 8.57 -5.72 -10.12
N ASP A 58 9.24 -4.82 -10.82
CA ASP A 58 9.21 -3.39 -10.52
C ASP A 58 7.83 -2.80 -10.83
N THR A 59 7.20 -3.24 -11.91
CA THR A 59 5.83 -2.84 -12.23
C THR A 59 4.83 -3.33 -11.21
N LEU A 60 4.99 -4.57 -10.72
CA LEU A 60 4.15 -5.09 -9.63
C LEU A 60 4.37 -4.27 -8.35
N ALA A 61 5.61 -3.96 -8.00
CA ALA A 61 5.93 -3.15 -6.82
C ALA A 61 5.25 -1.78 -6.86
N LEU A 62 5.20 -1.14 -8.03
CA LEU A 62 4.49 0.13 -8.23
C LEU A 62 2.96 -0.03 -8.18
N ALA A 63 2.44 -1.18 -8.63
CA ALA A 63 1.01 -1.48 -8.59
C ALA A 63 0.52 -1.88 -7.19
N LEU A 64 1.43 -2.30 -6.30
CA LEU A 64 1.11 -2.60 -4.91
C LEU A 64 0.60 -1.34 -4.24
N GLY A 65 -0.69 -1.32 -3.90
CA GLY A 65 -1.23 -0.26 -3.05
C GLY A 65 -0.53 -0.26 -1.68
N GLN A 66 -0.74 0.81 -0.92
CA GLN A 66 -0.08 1.00 0.39
C GLN A 66 -0.46 -0.06 1.44
N SER A 67 -1.46 -0.92 1.19
CA SER A 67 -1.93 -1.88 2.18
C SER A 67 -2.58 -3.14 1.57
N VAL A 68 -2.27 -4.28 2.16
CA VAL A 68 -3.00 -5.53 1.96
C VAL A 68 -3.95 -5.70 3.13
N LEU A 69 -5.25 -5.73 2.86
CA LEU A 69 -6.32 -5.85 3.85
C LEU A 69 -7.10 -7.14 3.64
N CYS A 70 -7.57 -7.77 4.71
CA CYS A 70 -8.43 -8.96 4.62
C CYS A 70 -9.80 -8.64 4.00
N HIS A 71 -10.30 -7.41 4.21
CA HIS A 71 -11.46 -6.82 3.51
C HIS A 71 -11.37 -5.29 3.55
N PRO A 72 -12.05 -4.56 2.67
CA PRO A 72 -11.92 -3.10 2.54
C PRO A 72 -12.20 -2.33 3.83
N ASP A 73 -13.21 -2.78 4.59
CA ASP A 73 -13.71 -2.11 5.79
C ASP A 73 -13.12 -2.71 7.08
N CYS A 74 -11.95 -3.36 6.99
CA CYS A 74 -11.31 -3.94 8.17
C CYS A 74 -11.05 -2.88 9.24
N ALA A 75 -11.67 -3.01 10.41
CA ALA A 75 -11.54 -2.08 11.53
C ALA A 75 -10.18 -2.21 12.25
N GLY A 76 -9.49 -3.35 12.07
CA GLY A 76 -8.18 -3.58 12.66
C GLY A 76 -8.19 -4.06 14.09
N LEU A 77 -7.07 -3.85 14.79
CA LEU A 77 -6.92 -4.12 16.21
C LEU A 77 -7.06 -2.83 17.02
N CYS A 78 -7.61 -2.94 18.19
CA CYS A 78 -7.63 -1.84 19.13
C CYS A 78 -6.19 -1.50 19.58
N PRO A 79 -5.75 -0.22 19.48
CA PRO A 79 -4.39 0.16 19.83
C PRO A 79 -4.11 0.08 21.35
N GLU A 80 -5.14 0.07 22.18
CA GLU A 80 -5.03 0.03 23.64
C GLU A 80 -4.96 -1.41 24.19
N CYS A 81 -5.85 -2.30 23.73
CA CYS A 81 -5.98 -3.65 24.27
C CYS A 81 -5.71 -4.77 23.25
N GLY A 82 -5.51 -4.43 21.97
CA GLY A 82 -5.22 -5.41 20.92
C GLY A 82 -6.40 -6.28 20.48
N VAL A 83 -7.63 -6.05 20.99
CA VAL A 83 -8.79 -6.79 20.55
C VAL A 83 -9.10 -6.51 19.08
N ASP A 84 -9.58 -7.52 18.35
CA ASP A 84 -10.02 -7.35 16.97
C ASP A 84 -11.32 -6.54 16.92
N LEU A 85 -11.25 -5.33 16.40
CA LEU A 85 -12.37 -4.41 16.29
C LEU A 85 -13.44 -4.87 15.29
N ASN A 86 -13.12 -5.82 14.42
CA ASN A 86 -14.14 -6.42 13.54
C ASN A 86 -15.09 -7.37 14.29
N LEU A 87 -14.69 -7.81 15.50
CA LEU A 87 -15.44 -8.72 16.36
C LEU A 87 -15.85 -8.07 17.69
N ALA A 88 -15.31 -6.90 17.98
CA ALA A 88 -15.60 -6.19 19.22
C ALA A 88 -17.06 -5.68 19.22
N PRO A 89 -17.69 -5.57 20.39
CA PRO A 89 -18.99 -4.94 20.50
C PRO A 89 -18.94 -3.46 20.12
N GLU A 90 -20.07 -2.91 19.66
CA GLU A 90 -20.15 -1.51 19.18
C GLU A 90 -19.81 -0.47 20.25
N ASP A 91 -19.98 -0.82 21.52
CA ASP A 91 -19.67 0.02 22.67
C ASP A 91 -18.20 -0.11 23.14
N HIS A 92 -17.36 -0.84 22.39
CA HIS A 92 -15.94 -0.99 22.73
C HIS A 92 -15.21 0.34 22.66
N HIS A 93 -14.87 0.89 23.79
CA HIS A 93 -14.10 2.13 23.91
C HIS A 93 -13.15 2.08 25.11
N HIS A 94 -12.17 2.95 25.10
CA HIS A 94 -11.25 3.18 26.20
C HIS A 94 -11.26 4.66 26.58
N GLU A 95 -11.19 4.95 27.87
CA GLU A 95 -10.99 6.30 28.33
C GLU A 95 -9.60 6.80 27.89
N ARG A 96 -9.55 7.70 26.91
CA ARG A 96 -8.29 8.33 26.47
C ARG A 96 -7.93 9.45 27.44
N THR A 97 -6.88 9.25 28.22
CA THR A 97 -6.22 10.35 28.91
C THR A 97 -5.53 11.24 27.84
N ARG A 98 -5.87 12.52 27.84
CA ARG A 98 -5.21 13.48 26.92
C ARG A 98 -3.72 13.54 27.25
N ASP A 99 -2.87 13.36 26.25
CA ASP A 99 -1.41 13.52 26.40
C ASP A 99 -1.11 14.98 26.79
N PRO A 100 -0.47 15.24 27.95
CA PRO A 100 -0.18 16.58 28.42
C PRO A 100 0.64 17.43 27.43
N ARG A 101 1.44 16.78 26.58
CA ARG A 101 2.26 17.46 25.55
C ARG A 101 1.41 18.18 24.50
N TRP A 102 0.18 17.72 24.27
CA TRP A 102 -0.74 18.28 23.30
C TRP A 102 -1.83 19.17 23.93
N ALA A 103 -1.76 19.41 25.25
CA ALA A 103 -2.76 20.19 25.98
C ALA A 103 -2.97 21.59 25.37
N LYS A 104 -1.89 22.23 24.91
CA LYS A 104 -1.94 23.56 24.27
C LYS A 104 -2.72 23.58 22.95
N LEU A 105 -2.86 22.45 22.25
CA LEU A 105 -3.66 22.39 21.02
C LEU A 105 -5.16 22.53 21.30
N ALA A 106 -5.62 22.19 22.50
CA ALA A 106 -7.02 22.36 22.89
C ALA A 106 -7.43 23.84 23.06
N GLU A 107 -6.45 24.74 23.17
CA GLU A 107 -6.66 26.20 23.31
C GLU A 107 -6.76 26.89 21.94
N LEU A 108 -6.38 26.19 20.85
CA LEU A 108 -6.47 26.74 19.49
C LEU A 108 -7.93 26.85 19.07
N LYS A 109 -8.35 28.09 18.84
CA LYS A 109 -9.62 28.36 18.14
C LYS A 109 -9.31 28.40 16.66
N LEU A 110 -9.76 27.38 15.93
CA LEU A 110 -9.79 27.41 14.47
C LEU A 110 -10.97 28.30 14.08
N GLU A 111 -10.68 29.54 13.69
CA GLU A 111 -11.69 30.37 13.02
C GLU A 111 -11.88 29.79 11.64
N ASP A 112 -13.13 29.61 11.24
CA ASP A 112 -13.55 29.02 9.95
C ASP A 112 -12.86 29.75 8.80
N TRP A 113 -12.15 29.00 7.97
CA TRP A 113 -11.56 29.46 6.70
C TRP A 113 -12.59 29.33 5.59
#